data_dedba92898d1c60a4c9c9eefb787b3a2
#
_entry.id   dedba92898d1c60a4c9c9eefb787b3a2
#
_cell.length_a   1.000
_cell.length_b   1.000
_cell.length_c   1.000
_cell.angle_alpha   90.00
_cell.angle_beta   90.00
_cell.angle_gamma   90.00
#
_symmetry.space_group_name_H-M   'P 1'
#
loop_
_entity.id
_entity.type
_entity.pdbx_description
1 polymer ?
#
loop_
_entity_poly.entity_id
_entity_poly.type
_entity_poly.pdbx_seq_one_letter_code
_entity_poly.pdbx_strand_id
1 'polypeptide(L)'
;MAMGTRKKRERQEPLWYGSELPEAPGHPFYSRLNEVLDRAGFDKFCEEACASFYHAKLGRPSLAPGMYFRVMMVGFFEGLDSERGIAWRLADSLTLRQFLSIGLDENTPDHVTISRTRRLIDGETHQRIFTWVLERLAQDGLVKGKIIGVDSTTLEANAAMKSIVRRDTGENYNEYLKRLAEAEGLDATDAAALRRMDRKRKKKTSNEDWESPSDGEAEIAKLKDGRTALAYKAENAVDMETGAIVAVTTHGGAAADTATVEGTVIEAGVAVAELVTVEPPEGKYAVHAGGVEEVVADKGYHSNQVAVGLGELGVRTYIAEPDRGARDWNGKQAEKEAVYGNRRRIRGERGKRMQRQRGKKSNGTSRINSIRVEWTDSTSGVSGMCTRNC
;
A
#
# COMPACT_ATOMS: atom_id res chain seq x y z
N MET A 1 9.86 21.39 -14.42
CA MET A 1 8.57 22.10 -14.36
C MET A 1 8.59 23.04 -13.18
N ALA A 2 7.89 24.17 -13.25
CA ALA A 2 7.72 25.02 -12.07
C ALA A 2 6.60 24.43 -11.17
N MET A 3 6.72 24.61 -9.86
CA MET A 3 5.71 24.17 -8.90
C MET A 3 4.45 25.06 -9.03
N GLY A 4 3.28 24.44 -9.17
CA GLY A 4 2.03 25.16 -9.02
C GLY A 4 1.70 25.35 -7.54
N THR A 5 0.97 26.40 -7.21
CA THR A 5 0.44 26.64 -5.86
C THR A 5 -1.07 26.54 -5.87
N ARG A 6 -1.67 26.00 -4.80
CA ARG A 6 -3.13 25.99 -4.66
C ARG A 6 -3.59 27.41 -4.35
N LYS A 7 -4.31 28.02 -5.27
CA LYS A 7 -4.88 29.35 -5.07
C LYS A 7 -6.01 29.26 -4.05
N LYS A 8 -5.91 29.98 -2.92
CA LYS A 8 -7.08 30.30 -2.12
C LYS A 8 -7.88 31.31 -2.95
N ARG A 9 -9.01 30.88 -3.49
CA ARG A 9 -9.91 31.84 -4.14
C ARG A 9 -10.57 32.69 -3.07
N GLU A 10 -10.30 33.99 -3.08
CA GLU A 10 -11.23 34.96 -2.57
C GLU A 10 -12.52 34.82 -3.41
N ARG A 11 -13.66 34.74 -2.76
CA ARG A 11 -14.97 34.72 -3.44
C ARG A 11 -15.08 35.99 -4.29
N GLN A 12 -14.68 35.88 -5.55
CA GLN A 12 -14.99 36.92 -6.52
C GLN A 12 -16.47 36.78 -6.84
N GLU A 13 -17.26 37.82 -6.71
CA GLU A 13 -18.65 37.82 -7.15
C GLU A 13 -18.69 37.43 -8.64
N PRO A 14 -19.42 36.36 -9.00
CA PRO A 14 -19.43 35.87 -10.36
C PRO A 14 -20.04 36.92 -11.28
N LEU A 15 -19.29 37.36 -12.27
CA LEU A 15 -19.83 38.15 -13.35
C LEU A 15 -20.83 37.27 -14.14
N TRP A 16 -22.13 37.53 -14.00
CA TRP A 16 -23.28 37.17 -14.86
C TRP A 16 -23.69 35.71 -15.00
N TYR A 17 -22.86 34.70 -14.94
CA TYR A 17 -23.29 33.30 -15.22
C TYR A 17 -23.15 32.33 -14.03
N GLY A 18 -22.44 32.69 -12.98
CA GLY A 18 -22.28 31.84 -11.81
C GLY A 18 -23.43 31.91 -10.80
N SER A 19 -24.30 32.95 -10.92
CA SER A 19 -25.39 33.16 -9.97
C SER A 19 -26.64 32.30 -10.26
N GLU A 20 -26.71 31.65 -11.40
CA GLU A 20 -27.87 30.82 -11.81
C GLU A 20 -27.69 29.32 -11.48
N LEU A 21 -26.48 28.88 -11.13
CA LEU A 21 -26.30 27.52 -10.70
C LEU A 21 -26.71 27.37 -9.23
N PRO A 22 -27.61 26.43 -8.90
CA PRO A 22 -27.99 26.19 -7.52
C PRO A 22 -26.71 25.91 -6.69
N GLU A 23 -26.54 26.62 -5.59
CA GLU A 23 -25.53 26.25 -4.58
C GLU A 23 -25.97 24.93 -3.96
N ALA A 24 -25.58 23.81 -4.59
CA ALA A 24 -25.74 22.52 -3.95
C ALA A 24 -24.87 22.52 -2.68
N PRO A 25 -25.42 22.14 -1.52
CA PRO A 25 -24.60 21.92 -0.35
C PRO A 25 -23.55 20.87 -0.73
N GLY A 26 -22.26 21.22 -0.67
CA GLY A 26 -21.17 20.30 -0.97
C GLY A 26 -21.31 19.00 -0.16
N HIS A 27 -20.66 17.93 -0.59
CA HIS A 27 -20.68 16.66 0.17
C HIS A 27 -20.08 16.90 1.56
N PRO A 28 -20.80 16.65 2.67
CA PRO A 28 -20.38 17.02 4.04
C PRO A 28 -18.99 16.48 4.40
N PHE A 29 -18.65 15.29 3.92
CA PHE A 29 -17.34 14.67 4.13
C PHE A 29 -16.21 15.51 3.54
N TYR A 30 -16.30 15.90 2.25
CA TYR A 30 -15.22 16.64 1.60
C TYR A 30 -15.10 18.08 2.13
N SER A 31 -16.22 18.69 2.51
CA SER A 31 -16.21 20.00 3.17
C SER A 31 -15.46 19.92 4.51
N ARG A 32 -15.78 18.90 5.33
CA ARG A 32 -15.10 18.69 6.61
C ARG A 32 -13.64 18.33 6.45
N LEU A 33 -13.31 17.49 5.47
CA LEU A 33 -11.93 17.14 5.15
C LEU A 33 -11.11 18.38 4.77
N ASN A 34 -11.67 19.28 3.94
CA ASN A 34 -11.01 20.55 3.59
C ASN A 34 -10.73 21.39 4.83
N GLU A 35 -11.72 21.55 5.73
CA GLU A 35 -11.53 22.30 6.96
C GLU A 35 -10.36 21.75 7.80
N VAL A 36 -10.26 20.43 7.92
CA VAL A 36 -9.19 19.76 8.68
C VAL A 36 -7.83 19.98 8.00
N LEU A 37 -7.74 19.76 6.70
CA LEU A 37 -6.49 19.91 5.94
C LEU A 37 -6.03 21.36 5.89
N ASP A 38 -6.93 22.32 5.68
CA ASP A 38 -6.60 23.75 5.61
C ASP A 38 -6.17 24.29 6.98
N ARG A 39 -6.84 23.88 8.07
CA ARG A 39 -6.47 24.25 9.43
C ARG A 39 -5.09 23.71 9.81
N ALA A 40 -4.78 22.51 9.37
CA ALA A 40 -3.49 21.86 9.63
C ALA A 40 -2.36 22.34 8.71
N GLY A 41 -2.63 23.20 7.72
CA GLY A 41 -1.62 23.72 6.80
C GLY A 41 -1.10 22.70 5.79
N PHE A 42 -1.94 21.75 5.39
CA PHE A 42 -1.57 20.61 4.54
C PHE A 42 -0.91 21.02 3.23
N ASP A 43 -1.50 21.98 2.50
CA ASP A 43 -0.97 22.38 1.19
C ASP A 43 0.44 22.97 1.31
N LYS A 44 0.67 23.81 2.32
CA LYS A 44 2.00 24.38 2.59
C LYS A 44 3.02 23.30 2.91
N PHE A 45 2.65 22.34 3.75
CA PHE A 45 3.52 21.21 4.07
C PHE A 45 3.86 20.38 2.83
N CYS A 46 2.89 20.08 1.97
CA CYS A 46 3.12 19.35 0.72
C CYS A 46 4.05 20.12 -0.23
N GLU A 47 3.87 21.45 -0.35
CA GLU A 47 4.73 22.30 -1.18
C GLU A 47 6.17 22.29 -0.66
N GLU A 48 6.38 22.43 0.65
CA GLU A 48 7.70 22.38 1.29
C GLU A 48 8.35 21.00 1.13
N ALA A 49 7.59 19.91 1.35
CA ALA A 49 8.09 18.54 1.20
C ALA A 49 8.50 18.21 -0.24
N CYS A 50 7.81 18.78 -1.22
CA CYS A 50 8.06 18.51 -2.64
C CYS A 50 8.98 19.52 -3.33
N ALA A 51 9.47 20.55 -2.62
CA ALA A 51 10.20 21.68 -3.24
C ALA A 51 11.42 21.24 -4.08
N SER A 52 12.13 20.18 -3.67
CA SER A 52 13.32 19.65 -4.36
C SER A 52 13.04 19.09 -5.76
N PHE A 53 11.81 18.69 -6.05
CA PHE A 53 11.42 18.11 -7.34
C PHE A 53 11.05 19.15 -8.38
N TYR A 54 10.95 20.42 -7.99
CA TYR A 54 10.48 21.50 -8.85
C TYR A 54 11.54 22.56 -9.05
N HIS A 55 11.55 23.14 -10.26
CA HIS A 55 12.44 24.27 -10.55
C HIS A 55 11.82 25.57 -10.04
N ALA A 56 12.59 26.40 -9.33
CA ALA A 56 12.08 27.58 -8.64
C ALA A 56 11.44 28.63 -9.59
N LYS A 57 11.92 28.75 -10.84
CA LYS A 57 11.50 29.83 -11.76
C LYS A 57 11.23 29.40 -13.20
N LEU A 58 11.66 28.21 -13.62
CA LEU A 58 11.60 27.81 -15.03
C LEU A 58 10.57 26.71 -15.27
N GLY A 59 9.82 26.85 -16.35
CA GLY A 59 8.89 25.85 -16.85
C GLY A 59 7.42 26.23 -16.64
N ARG A 60 6.53 25.49 -17.33
CA ARG A 60 5.09 25.63 -17.15
C ARG A 60 4.70 25.18 -15.73
N PRO A 61 3.82 25.91 -15.02
CA PRO A 61 3.28 25.46 -13.73
C PRO A 61 2.67 24.06 -13.86
N SER A 62 3.06 23.18 -12.94
CA SER A 62 2.52 21.83 -12.84
C SER A 62 1.35 21.78 -11.86
N LEU A 63 0.78 20.59 -11.66
CA LEU A 63 -0.16 20.35 -10.59
C LEU A 63 0.49 20.68 -9.24
N ALA A 64 -0.19 21.51 -8.42
CA ALA A 64 0.29 21.82 -7.08
C ALA A 64 0.41 20.56 -6.22
N PRO A 65 1.48 20.37 -5.43
CA PRO A 65 1.65 19.19 -4.58
C PRO A 65 0.45 18.90 -3.66
N GLY A 66 -0.06 19.91 -2.96
CA GLY A 66 -1.24 19.74 -2.11
C GLY A 66 -2.48 19.29 -2.89
N MET A 67 -2.67 19.82 -4.12
CA MET A 67 -3.75 19.36 -4.99
C MET A 67 -3.54 17.92 -5.44
N TYR A 68 -2.31 17.53 -5.79
CA TYR A 68 -1.98 16.14 -6.16
C TYR A 68 -2.36 15.17 -5.04
N PHE A 69 -1.94 15.41 -3.81
CA PHE A 69 -2.28 14.52 -2.70
C PHE A 69 -3.77 14.49 -2.39
N ARG A 70 -4.50 15.62 -2.54
CA ARG A 70 -5.96 15.63 -2.43
C ARG A 70 -6.63 14.79 -3.54
N VAL A 71 -6.11 14.84 -4.76
CA VAL A 71 -6.57 13.98 -5.87
C VAL A 71 -6.36 12.50 -5.54
N MET A 72 -5.21 12.16 -4.91
CA MET A 72 -4.94 10.80 -4.44
C MET A 72 -5.91 10.38 -3.33
N MET A 73 -6.24 11.28 -2.40
CA MET A 73 -7.28 11.03 -1.38
C MET A 73 -8.64 10.78 -1.99
N VAL A 74 -9.02 11.49 -3.06
CA VAL A 74 -10.27 11.21 -3.79
C VAL A 74 -10.27 9.80 -4.35
N GLY A 75 -9.18 9.38 -5.01
CA GLY A 75 -9.03 8.01 -5.50
C GLY A 75 -9.25 6.98 -4.40
N PHE A 76 -8.65 7.23 -3.25
CA PHE A 76 -8.79 6.39 -2.06
C PHE A 76 -10.23 6.32 -1.53
N PHE A 77 -10.87 7.47 -1.27
CA PHE A 77 -12.18 7.52 -0.64
C PHE A 77 -13.31 7.06 -1.57
N GLU A 78 -13.18 7.32 -2.87
CA GLU A 78 -14.17 6.91 -3.87
C GLU A 78 -13.91 5.49 -4.41
N GLY A 79 -12.82 4.84 -3.98
CA GLY A 79 -12.48 3.48 -4.43
C GLY A 79 -12.11 3.39 -5.91
N LEU A 80 -11.45 4.42 -6.43
CA LEU A 80 -11.04 4.49 -7.83
C LEU A 80 -9.64 3.91 -7.99
N ASP A 81 -9.50 2.95 -8.87
CA ASP A 81 -8.31 2.13 -9.07
C ASP A 81 -7.35 2.64 -10.15
N SER A 82 -7.73 3.67 -10.90
CA SER A 82 -6.91 4.22 -11.98
C SER A 82 -6.90 5.75 -12.00
N GLU A 83 -5.77 6.33 -12.41
CA GLU A 83 -5.61 7.78 -12.60
C GLU A 83 -6.62 8.32 -13.63
N ARG A 84 -6.97 7.51 -14.62
CA ARG A 84 -7.99 7.86 -15.62
C ARG A 84 -9.39 7.89 -15.01
N GLY A 85 -9.72 6.92 -14.16
CA GLY A 85 -10.97 6.91 -13.39
C GLY A 85 -11.09 8.12 -12.48
N ILE A 86 -9.99 8.48 -11.78
CA ILE A 86 -9.96 9.69 -10.94
C ILE A 86 -10.18 10.94 -11.79
N ALA A 87 -9.44 11.11 -12.90
CA ALA A 87 -9.58 12.27 -13.76
C ALA A 87 -11.03 12.44 -14.28
N TRP A 88 -11.67 11.35 -14.70
CA TRP A 88 -13.08 11.39 -15.11
C TRP A 88 -14.00 11.78 -13.96
N ARG A 89 -13.80 11.17 -12.78
CA ARG A 89 -14.63 11.47 -11.61
C ARG A 89 -14.50 12.93 -11.16
N LEU A 90 -13.31 13.51 -11.25
CA LEU A 90 -13.06 14.92 -10.97
C LEU A 90 -13.79 15.84 -11.97
N ALA A 91 -13.81 15.45 -13.25
CA ALA A 91 -14.48 16.23 -14.30
C ALA A 91 -15.99 16.30 -14.08
N ASP A 92 -16.60 15.20 -13.65
CA ASP A 92 -18.07 15.06 -13.51
C ASP A 92 -18.63 15.57 -12.18
N SER A 93 -17.78 15.94 -11.20
CA SER A 93 -18.25 16.26 -9.85
C SER A 93 -17.98 17.71 -9.44
N LEU A 94 -19.04 18.48 -9.28
CA LEU A 94 -18.96 19.82 -8.71
C LEU A 94 -18.41 19.82 -7.28
N THR A 95 -18.78 18.84 -6.48
CA THR A 95 -18.27 18.66 -5.10
C THR A 95 -16.75 18.45 -5.07
N LEU A 96 -16.22 17.61 -5.95
CA LEU A 96 -14.79 17.35 -6.00
C LEU A 96 -14.02 18.54 -6.57
N ARG A 97 -14.59 19.26 -7.54
CA ARG A 97 -14.04 20.55 -7.98
C ARG A 97 -13.94 21.55 -6.81
N GLN A 98 -14.98 21.64 -6.00
CA GLN A 98 -14.98 22.48 -4.79
C GLN A 98 -13.93 22.03 -3.78
N PHE A 99 -13.80 20.72 -3.53
CA PHE A 99 -12.76 20.14 -2.67
C PHE A 99 -11.34 20.49 -3.12
N LEU A 100 -11.11 20.52 -4.43
CA LEU A 100 -9.81 20.87 -5.03
C LEU A 100 -9.64 22.37 -5.30
N SER A 101 -10.65 23.20 -5.02
CA SER A 101 -10.68 24.63 -5.33
C SER A 101 -10.53 24.94 -6.83
N ILE A 102 -11.11 24.10 -7.70
CA ILE A 102 -11.12 24.24 -9.15
C ILE A 102 -12.44 24.92 -9.57
N GLY A 103 -12.34 26.04 -10.28
CA GLY A 103 -13.52 26.73 -10.78
C GLY A 103 -14.22 25.99 -11.93
N LEU A 104 -15.46 26.38 -12.23
CA LEU A 104 -16.24 25.81 -13.33
C LEU A 104 -15.61 26.09 -14.70
N ASP A 105 -14.92 27.19 -14.82
CA ASP A 105 -14.20 27.67 -16.00
C ASP A 105 -12.76 27.11 -16.12
N GLU A 106 -12.30 26.36 -15.11
CA GLU A 106 -10.97 25.76 -15.09
C GLU A 106 -11.01 24.26 -15.45
N ASN A 107 -9.95 23.78 -16.09
CA ASN A 107 -9.82 22.36 -16.38
C ASN A 107 -9.41 21.58 -15.13
N THR A 108 -10.04 20.43 -14.91
CA THR A 108 -9.58 19.45 -13.91
C THR A 108 -8.30 18.77 -14.38
N PRO A 109 -7.43 18.29 -13.45
CA PRO A 109 -6.25 17.52 -13.81
C PRO A 109 -6.60 16.29 -14.63
N ASP A 110 -5.92 16.10 -15.76
CA ASP A 110 -6.01 14.90 -16.56
C ASP A 110 -5.14 13.77 -16.00
N HIS A 111 -5.40 12.53 -16.42
CA HIS A 111 -4.67 11.36 -15.96
C HIS A 111 -3.16 11.43 -16.28
N VAL A 112 -2.76 12.06 -17.38
CA VAL A 112 -1.35 12.22 -17.75
C VAL A 112 -0.64 13.16 -16.77
N THR A 113 -1.31 14.24 -16.36
CA THR A 113 -0.79 15.18 -15.37
C THR A 113 -0.64 14.52 -14.00
N ILE A 114 -1.65 13.75 -13.56
CA ILE A 114 -1.60 12.99 -12.30
C ILE A 114 -0.43 12.00 -12.34
N SER A 115 -0.32 11.20 -13.41
CA SER A 115 0.75 10.20 -13.59
C SER A 115 2.15 10.81 -13.63
N ARG A 116 2.31 11.95 -14.30
CA ARG A 116 3.60 12.67 -14.32
C ARG A 116 4.00 13.18 -12.94
N THR A 117 3.06 13.73 -12.18
CA THR A 117 3.31 14.22 -10.82
C THR A 117 3.69 13.07 -9.90
N ARG A 118 2.99 11.93 -9.99
CA ARG A 118 3.31 10.72 -9.23
C ARG A 118 4.73 10.23 -9.48
N ARG A 119 5.16 10.21 -10.74
CA ARG A 119 6.53 9.78 -11.11
C ARG A 119 7.61 10.81 -10.76
N LEU A 120 7.24 12.07 -10.59
CA LEU A 120 8.15 13.13 -10.20
C LEU A 120 8.53 13.05 -8.71
N ILE A 121 7.56 12.75 -7.85
CA ILE A 121 7.72 12.72 -6.39
C ILE A 121 8.17 11.31 -5.98
N ASP A 122 9.22 11.21 -5.18
CA ASP A 122 9.77 9.93 -4.72
C ASP A 122 8.95 9.28 -3.59
N GLY A 123 9.26 8.02 -3.29
CA GLY A 123 8.59 7.25 -2.24
C GLY A 123 8.85 7.81 -0.84
N GLU A 124 10.03 8.37 -0.58
CA GLU A 124 10.38 8.95 0.71
C GLU A 124 9.49 10.17 1.02
N THR A 125 9.26 11.02 0.02
CA THR A 125 8.34 12.15 0.17
C THR A 125 6.89 11.70 0.40
N HIS A 126 6.43 10.65 -0.29
CA HIS A 126 5.12 10.07 0.02
C HIS A 126 5.05 9.55 1.46
N GLN A 127 6.11 8.92 1.97
CA GLN A 127 6.19 8.48 3.35
C GLN A 127 6.14 9.65 4.34
N ARG A 128 6.83 10.76 4.05
CA ARG A 128 6.75 11.99 4.88
C ARG A 128 5.33 12.54 4.96
N ILE A 129 4.60 12.54 3.84
CA ILE A 129 3.19 12.98 3.85
C ILE A 129 2.33 12.01 4.67
N PHE A 130 2.58 10.70 4.57
CA PHE A 130 1.89 9.70 5.38
C PHE A 130 2.15 9.89 6.88
N THR A 131 3.41 10.08 7.28
CA THR A 131 3.79 10.36 8.68
C THR A 131 3.10 11.62 9.19
N TRP A 132 3.06 12.69 8.39
CA TRP A 132 2.34 13.91 8.75
C TRP A 132 0.84 13.65 9.01
N VAL A 133 0.20 12.81 8.20
CA VAL A 133 -1.21 12.42 8.41
C VAL A 133 -1.36 11.65 9.73
N LEU A 134 -0.44 10.73 10.03
CA LEU A 134 -0.44 9.97 11.28
C LEU A 134 -0.29 10.87 12.50
N GLU A 135 0.58 11.87 12.45
CA GLU A 135 0.74 12.87 13.51
C GLU A 135 -0.58 13.61 13.78
N ARG A 136 -1.30 14.00 12.71
CA ARG A 136 -2.63 14.66 12.87
C ARG A 136 -3.64 13.72 13.50
N LEU A 137 -3.65 12.44 13.09
CA LEU A 137 -4.51 11.43 13.71
C LEU A 137 -4.14 11.20 15.19
N ALA A 138 -2.85 11.18 15.54
CA ALA A 138 -2.39 11.07 16.92
C ALA A 138 -2.82 12.29 17.75
N GLN A 139 -2.67 13.51 17.22
CA GLN A 139 -3.16 14.74 17.85
C GLN A 139 -4.67 14.71 18.11
N ASP A 140 -5.43 14.06 17.26
CA ASP A 140 -6.87 13.88 17.45
C ASP A 140 -7.23 12.67 18.33
N GLY A 141 -6.23 11.93 18.85
CA GLY A 141 -6.43 10.75 19.70
C GLY A 141 -6.94 9.53 18.93
N LEU A 142 -6.73 9.51 17.61
CA LEU A 142 -7.16 8.47 16.69
C LEU A 142 -6.08 7.42 16.40
N VAL A 143 -4.94 7.46 17.09
CA VAL A 143 -3.90 6.43 17.08
C VAL A 143 -3.61 6.05 18.52
N LYS A 144 -3.70 4.77 18.86
CA LYS A 144 -3.34 4.24 20.18
C LYS A 144 -2.06 3.43 20.17
N GLY A 145 -1.79 2.70 19.10
CA GLY A 145 -0.53 2.05 18.81
C GLY A 145 -0.17 0.83 19.66
N LYS A 146 -1.00 0.44 20.66
CA LYS A 146 -0.70 -0.68 21.54
C LYS A 146 -0.86 -2.04 20.89
N ILE A 147 -1.94 -2.20 20.10
CA ILE A 147 -2.35 -3.47 19.51
C ILE A 147 -2.40 -3.30 18.00
N ILE A 148 -1.52 -3.99 17.30
CA ILE A 148 -1.42 -3.90 15.84
C ILE A 148 -1.95 -5.18 15.20
N GLY A 149 -2.85 -5.02 14.22
CA GLY A 149 -3.27 -6.08 13.32
C GLY A 149 -2.43 -6.08 12.06
N VAL A 150 -1.86 -7.21 11.67
CA VAL A 150 -1.11 -7.34 10.42
C VAL A 150 -1.88 -8.19 9.43
N ASP A 151 -1.94 -7.73 8.19
CA ASP A 151 -2.54 -8.44 7.06
C ASP A 151 -1.87 -8.04 5.75
N SER A 152 -1.82 -8.94 4.79
CA SER A 152 -1.21 -8.71 3.50
C SER A 152 -2.19 -8.79 2.34
N THR A 153 -1.88 -8.02 1.30
CA THR A 153 -2.59 -8.04 0.03
C THR A 153 -1.59 -8.20 -1.10
N THR A 154 -1.88 -9.12 -2.03
CA THR A 154 -1.09 -9.26 -3.24
C THR A 154 -1.52 -8.19 -4.25
N LEU A 155 -0.55 -7.46 -4.77
CA LEU A 155 -0.70 -6.41 -5.77
C LEU A 155 -0.17 -6.91 -7.10
N GLU A 156 -1.03 -7.07 -8.12
CA GLU A 156 -0.61 -7.47 -9.46
C GLU A 156 0.20 -6.32 -10.09
N ALA A 157 1.40 -6.62 -10.55
CA ALA A 157 2.26 -5.65 -11.20
C ALA A 157 1.77 -5.33 -12.62
N ASN A 158 1.99 -4.12 -13.10
CA ASN A 158 1.71 -3.78 -14.50
C ASN A 158 2.78 -4.33 -15.45
N ALA A 159 3.02 -5.64 -15.36
CA ALA A 159 4.01 -6.39 -16.12
C ALA A 159 3.42 -7.71 -16.58
N ALA A 160 3.61 -8.02 -17.86
CA ALA A 160 2.98 -9.19 -18.45
C ALA A 160 3.81 -10.46 -18.21
N MET A 161 3.22 -11.53 -17.69
CA MET A 161 3.86 -12.85 -17.54
C MET A 161 4.48 -13.39 -18.84
N LYS A 162 3.92 -13.04 -19.99
CA LYS A 162 4.45 -13.48 -21.30
C LYS A 162 5.74 -12.77 -21.72
N SER A 163 6.10 -11.67 -21.08
CA SER A 163 7.31 -10.88 -21.39
C SER A 163 8.49 -11.19 -20.45
N ILE A 164 8.37 -12.17 -19.56
CA ILE A 164 9.48 -12.56 -18.68
C ILE A 164 10.65 -13.09 -19.50
N VAL A 165 11.85 -12.78 -19.02
CA VAL A 165 13.10 -13.24 -19.59
C VAL A 165 13.94 -13.99 -18.55
N ARG A 166 14.81 -14.85 -19.00
CA ARG A 166 15.76 -15.51 -18.12
C ARG A 166 16.84 -14.53 -17.65
N ARG A 167 17.15 -14.59 -16.36
CA ARG A 167 18.20 -13.74 -15.74
C ARG A 167 19.59 -14.00 -16.29
N ASP A 168 19.88 -15.27 -16.65
CA ASP A 168 21.20 -15.71 -17.10
C ASP A 168 21.44 -15.50 -18.61
N THR A 169 20.42 -15.64 -19.46
CA THR A 169 20.57 -15.62 -20.92
C THR A 169 19.82 -14.47 -21.60
N GLY A 170 18.86 -13.84 -20.92
CA GLY A 170 17.96 -12.85 -21.53
C GLY A 170 16.92 -13.46 -22.47
N GLU A 171 16.88 -14.79 -22.62
CA GLU A 171 15.90 -15.48 -23.47
C GLU A 171 14.48 -15.27 -22.95
N ASN A 172 13.53 -15.02 -23.85
CA ASN A 172 12.14 -15.07 -23.50
C ASN A 172 11.63 -16.52 -23.32
N TYR A 173 10.44 -16.67 -22.70
CA TYR A 173 9.92 -18.00 -22.38
C TYR A 173 9.73 -18.91 -23.58
N ASN A 174 9.35 -18.38 -24.73
CA ASN A 174 9.16 -19.16 -25.94
C ASN A 174 10.51 -19.63 -26.55
N GLU A 175 11.50 -18.77 -26.56
CA GLU A 175 12.87 -19.12 -27.01
C GLU A 175 13.47 -20.23 -26.16
N TYR A 176 13.32 -20.07 -24.84
CA TYR A 176 13.73 -21.09 -23.86
C TYR A 176 13.05 -22.44 -24.11
N LEU A 177 11.72 -22.47 -24.38
CA LEU A 177 11.01 -23.70 -24.67
C LEU A 177 11.48 -24.34 -25.98
N LYS A 178 11.76 -23.56 -27.03
CA LYS A 178 12.31 -24.07 -28.30
C LYS A 178 13.67 -24.74 -28.12
N ARG A 179 14.56 -24.08 -27.40
CA ARG A 179 15.88 -24.60 -27.05
C ARG A 179 15.81 -25.93 -26.28
N LEU A 180 14.87 -26.04 -25.33
CA LEU A 180 14.66 -27.30 -24.60
C LEU A 180 14.10 -28.39 -25.50
N ALA A 181 13.18 -28.09 -26.43
CA ALA A 181 12.63 -29.04 -27.36
C ALA A 181 13.71 -29.57 -28.31
N GLU A 182 14.56 -28.70 -28.83
CA GLU A 182 15.71 -29.07 -29.67
C GLU A 182 16.67 -30.03 -28.93
N ALA A 183 16.94 -29.74 -27.64
CA ALA A 183 17.76 -30.61 -26.82
C ALA A 183 17.14 -32.00 -26.55
N GLU A 184 15.80 -32.07 -26.55
CA GLU A 184 15.04 -33.34 -26.41
C GLU A 184 14.75 -34.02 -27.78
N GLY A 185 15.23 -33.46 -28.89
CA GLY A 185 15.01 -33.99 -30.25
C GLY A 185 13.57 -33.82 -30.73
N LEU A 186 12.83 -32.87 -30.19
CA LEU A 186 11.46 -32.53 -30.59
C LEU A 186 11.46 -31.40 -31.63
N ASP A 187 10.42 -31.37 -32.46
CA ASP A 187 10.23 -30.28 -33.42
C ASP A 187 9.91 -28.97 -32.67
N ALA A 188 10.88 -28.05 -32.65
CA ALA A 188 10.75 -26.74 -32.03
C ALA A 188 9.76 -25.79 -32.72
N THR A 189 9.26 -26.15 -33.92
CA THR A 189 8.25 -25.39 -34.68
C THR A 189 6.83 -25.84 -34.37
N ASP A 190 6.63 -27.05 -33.82
CA ASP A 190 5.31 -27.54 -33.38
C ASP A 190 4.90 -26.93 -32.04
N ALA A 191 4.08 -25.89 -32.10
CA ALA A 191 3.54 -25.23 -30.92
C ALA A 191 2.73 -26.18 -30.00
N ALA A 192 2.12 -27.25 -30.55
CA ALA A 192 1.38 -28.22 -29.77
C ALA A 192 2.32 -29.18 -29.03
N ALA A 193 3.44 -29.56 -29.64
CA ALA A 193 4.50 -30.34 -29.02
C ALA A 193 5.15 -29.56 -27.87
N LEU A 194 5.50 -28.26 -28.08
CA LEU A 194 6.05 -27.38 -27.07
C LEU A 194 5.11 -27.24 -25.85
N ARG A 195 3.81 -27.04 -26.08
CA ARG A 195 2.82 -26.96 -25.00
C ARG A 195 2.67 -28.27 -24.23
N ARG A 196 2.74 -29.42 -24.92
CA ARG A 196 2.69 -30.75 -24.29
C ARG A 196 3.93 -31.00 -23.42
N MET A 197 5.12 -30.66 -23.94
CA MET A 197 6.38 -30.75 -23.22
C MET A 197 6.33 -29.85 -21.98
N ASP A 198 5.99 -28.56 -22.11
CA ASP A 198 5.93 -27.63 -21.01
C ASP A 198 4.93 -28.05 -19.90
N ARG A 199 3.78 -28.62 -20.31
CA ARG A 199 2.78 -29.11 -19.35
C ARG A 199 3.32 -30.24 -18.48
N LYS A 200 4.23 -31.07 -18.97
CA LYS A 200 4.85 -32.19 -18.23
C LYS A 200 5.99 -31.76 -17.33
N ARG A 201 6.55 -30.57 -17.51
CA ARG A 201 7.68 -30.06 -16.71
C ARG A 201 7.25 -29.84 -15.26
N LYS A 202 8.07 -30.30 -14.32
CA LYS A 202 7.82 -30.14 -12.87
C LYS A 202 8.04 -28.70 -12.38
N LYS A 203 9.11 -28.05 -12.86
CA LYS A 203 9.45 -26.64 -12.50
C LYS A 203 9.38 -25.80 -13.78
N LYS A 204 8.46 -24.87 -13.85
CA LYS A 204 8.22 -24.05 -15.04
C LYS A 204 8.94 -22.72 -14.97
N THR A 205 8.60 -21.93 -13.96
CA THR A 205 9.16 -20.60 -13.73
C THR A 205 9.49 -20.43 -12.25
N SER A 206 10.63 -19.82 -11.95
CA SER A 206 11.00 -19.42 -10.58
C SER A 206 11.56 -18.01 -10.61
N ASN A 207 11.44 -17.29 -9.52
CA ASN A 207 11.95 -15.93 -9.36
C ASN A 207 13.50 -15.89 -9.36
N GLU A 208 14.15 -17.02 -9.13
CA GLU A 208 15.61 -17.17 -9.25
C GLU A 208 16.08 -17.14 -10.70
N ASP A 209 15.28 -17.73 -11.61
CA ASP A 209 15.64 -17.94 -13.01
C ASP A 209 15.06 -16.86 -13.94
N TRP A 210 13.93 -16.24 -13.55
CA TRP A 210 13.13 -15.38 -14.41
C TRP A 210 12.87 -14.01 -13.78
N GLU A 211 12.82 -13.00 -14.63
CA GLU A 211 12.47 -11.64 -14.24
C GLU A 211 11.63 -10.94 -15.31
N SER A 212 11.01 -9.84 -14.95
CA SER A 212 10.35 -8.96 -15.91
C SER A 212 11.31 -7.89 -16.39
N PRO A 213 11.51 -7.69 -17.70
CA PRO A 213 12.36 -6.63 -18.22
C PRO A 213 11.77 -5.23 -18.01
N SER A 214 10.46 -5.13 -17.79
CA SER A 214 9.77 -3.86 -17.52
C SER A 214 9.68 -3.53 -16.03
N ASP A 215 9.76 -4.54 -15.15
CA ASP A 215 9.65 -4.40 -13.70
C ASP A 215 10.43 -5.55 -13.04
N GLY A 216 11.73 -5.35 -12.85
CA GLY A 216 12.65 -6.40 -12.37
C GLY A 216 12.44 -6.79 -10.90
N GLU A 217 11.69 -5.99 -10.12
CA GLU A 217 11.39 -6.27 -8.73
C GLU A 217 10.08 -7.03 -8.53
N ALA A 218 9.21 -7.04 -9.55
CA ALA A 218 7.98 -7.80 -9.51
C ALA A 218 8.27 -9.30 -9.56
N GLU A 219 7.74 -10.05 -8.64
CA GLU A 219 7.94 -11.49 -8.53
C GLU A 219 6.76 -12.29 -9.09
N ILE A 220 7.10 -13.45 -9.64
CA ILE A 220 6.11 -14.43 -10.09
C ILE A 220 5.42 -15.01 -8.85
N ALA A 221 4.14 -14.72 -8.69
CA ALA A 221 3.34 -15.14 -7.55
C ALA A 221 2.03 -15.78 -8.00
N LYS A 222 1.51 -16.67 -7.15
CA LYS A 222 0.18 -17.25 -7.33
C LYS A 222 -0.85 -16.37 -6.62
N LEU A 223 -1.79 -15.84 -7.39
CA LEU A 223 -2.87 -15.01 -6.88
C LEU A 223 -3.96 -15.84 -6.19
N LYS A 224 -4.81 -15.19 -5.40
CA LYS A 224 -5.93 -15.84 -4.66
C LYS A 224 -6.95 -16.52 -5.60
N ASP A 225 -7.10 -16.03 -6.83
CA ASP A 225 -7.96 -16.62 -7.87
C ASP A 225 -7.32 -17.83 -8.59
N GLY A 226 -6.10 -18.20 -8.20
CA GLY A 226 -5.35 -19.32 -8.75
C GLY A 226 -4.52 -19.01 -9.99
N ARG A 227 -4.63 -17.79 -10.56
CA ARG A 227 -3.76 -17.32 -11.65
C ARG A 227 -2.33 -17.10 -11.13
N THR A 228 -1.38 -17.14 -12.04
CA THR A 228 0.01 -16.73 -11.79
C THR A 228 0.24 -15.40 -12.48
N ALA A 229 0.75 -14.44 -11.76
CA ALA A 229 1.08 -13.10 -12.25
C ALA A 229 2.38 -12.59 -11.64
N LEU A 230 2.96 -11.59 -12.27
CA LEU A 230 3.99 -10.77 -11.65
C LEU A 230 3.30 -9.87 -10.60
N ALA A 231 3.81 -9.86 -9.40
CA ALA A 231 3.12 -9.22 -8.29
C ALA A 231 4.09 -8.72 -7.21
N TYR A 232 3.56 -7.82 -6.40
CA TYR A 232 4.10 -7.40 -5.11
C TYR A 232 3.18 -7.85 -3.99
N LYS A 233 3.68 -7.81 -2.79
CA LYS A 233 2.93 -8.02 -1.56
C LYS A 233 3.01 -6.76 -0.72
N ALA A 234 1.87 -6.11 -0.49
CA ALA A 234 1.75 -5.03 0.48
C ALA A 234 1.25 -5.60 1.80
N GLU A 235 1.97 -5.32 2.87
CA GLU A 235 1.62 -5.74 4.21
C GLU A 235 1.31 -4.51 5.06
N ASN A 236 0.12 -4.49 5.64
CA ASN A 236 -0.39 -3.35 6.41
C ASN A 236 -0.37 -3.67 7.90
N ALA A 237 0.14 -2.73 8.68
CA ALA A 237 0.00 -2.70 10.12
C ALA A 237 -1.10 -1.71 10.51
N VAL A 238 -2.14 -2.19 11.17
CA VAL A 238 -3.35 -1.41 11.50
C VAL A 238 -3.55 -1.38 12.99
N ASP A 239 -3.73 -0.20 13.56
CA ASP A 239 -4.16 -0.05 14.95
C ASP A 239 -5.53 -0.75 15.17
N MET A 240 -5.54 -1.76 16.01
CA MET A 240 -6.73 -2.58 16.25
C MET A 240 -7.85 -1.85 17.00
N GLU A 241 -7.55 -0.75 17.66
CA GLU A 241 -8.55 0.01 18.41
C GLU A 241 -9.21 1.08 17.52
N THR A 242 -8.42 1.81 16.76
CA THR A 242 -8.90 2.93 15.94
C THR A 242 -9.15 2.54 14.47
N GLY A 243 -8.35 1.63 13.93
CA GLY A 243 -8.37 1.26 12.51
C GLY A 243 -7.42 2.10 11.65
N ALA A 244 -6.60 2.97 12.27
CA ALA A 244 -5.58 3.71 11.57
C ALA A 244 -4.50 2.76 11.03
N ILE A 245 -4.08 2.94 9.78
CA ILE A 245 -2.92 2.26 9.21
C ILE A 245 -1.69 2.98 9.74
N VAL A 246 -0.83 2.31 10.49
CA VAL A 246 0.36 2.90 11.10
C VAL A 246 1.64 2.60 10.32
N ALA A 247 1.68 1.50 9.57
CA ALA A 247 2.78 1.21 8.65
C ALA A 247 2.29 0.39 7.45
N VAL A 248 2.98 0.52 6.34
CA VAL A 248 2.80 -0.28 5.12
C VAL A 248 4.17 -0.67 4.60
N THR A 249 4.42 -1.98 4.53
CA THR A 249 5.65 -2.52 3.96
C THR A 249 5.39 -3.24 2.65
N THR A 250 6.38 -3.24 1.76
CA THR A 250 6.28 -3.89 0.45
C THR A 250 7.35 -4.93 0.31
N HIS A 251 6.95 -6.06 -0.24
CA HIS A 251 7.79 -7.22 -0.47
C HIS A 251 7.55 -7.79 -1.85
N GLY A 252 8.44 -8.66 -2.33
CA GLY A 252 8.20 -9.46 -3.51
C GLY A 252 6.92 -10.29 -3.38
N GLY A 253 6.20 -10.47 -4.47
CA GLY A 253 4.88 -11.11 -4.47
C GLY A 253 4.88 -12.58 -3.98
N ALA A 254 6.04 -13.25 -4.03
CA ALA A 254 6.24 -14.62 -3.55
C ALA A 254 6.71 -14.70 -2.08
N ALA A 255 6.99 -13.56 -1.43
CA ALA A 255 7.50 -13.54 -0.06
C ALA A 255 6.49 -14.18 0.91
N ALA A 256 6.99 -15.09 1.76
CA ALA A 256 6.16 -15.74 2.76
C ALA A 256 5.77 -14.77 3.88
N ASP A 257 4.52 -14.84 4.36
CA ASP A 257 4.03 -14.02 5.48
C ASP A 257 4.89 -14.15 6.73
N THR A 258 5.45 -15.34 6.97
CA THR A 258 6.34 -15.60 8.10
C THR A 258 7.72 -14.97 7.98
N ALA A 259 8.12 -14.54 6.80
CA ALA A 259 9.40 -13.88 6.56
C ALA A 259 9.30 -12.34 6.61
N THR A 260 8.10 -11.79 6.47
CA THR A 260 7.89 -10.34 6.32
C THR A 260 7.35 -9.67 7.58
N VAL A 261 6.60 -10.39 8.40
CA VAL A 261 5.85 -9.84 9.54
C VAL A 261 6.72 -9.14 10.59
N GLU A 262 7.92 -9.64 10.88
CA GLU A 262 8.79 -8.99 11.86
C GLU A 262 9.21 -7.60 11.40
N GLY A 263 9.60 -7.47 10.12
CA GLY A 263 9.93 -6.18 9.53
C GLY A 263 8.76 -5.19 9.59
N THR A 264 7.56 -5.66 9.24
CA THR A 264 6.34 -4.81 9.30
C THR A 264 6.01 -4.38 10.74
N VAL A 265 6.20 -5.27 11.72
CA VAL A 265 5.97 -4.92 13.13
C VAL A 265 7.02 -3.94 13.65
N ILE A 266 8.28 -4.06 13.22
CA ILE A 266 9.34 -3.11 13.55
C ILE A 266 9.01 -1.73 12.99
N GLU A 267 8.65 -1.64 11.70
CA GLU A 267 8.25 -0.39 11.06
C GLU A 267 7.04 0.26 11.79
N ALA A 268 6.04 -0.54 12.15
CA ALA A 268 4.92 -0.06 12.93
C ALA A 268 5.36 0.43 14.32
N GLY A 269 6.31 -0.26 14.94
CA GLY A 269 6.90 0.11 16.23
C GLY A 269 7.63 1.45 16.16
N VAL A 270 8.42 1.68 15.10
CA VAL A 270 9.12 2.96 14.85
C VAL A 270 8.11 4.08 14.66
N ALA A 271 7.14 3.89 13.76
CA ALA A 271 6.10 4.89 13.50
C ALA A 271 5.31 5.26 14.78
N VAL A 272 4.91 4.25 15.58
CA VAL A 272 4.20 4.50 16.84
C VAL A 272 5.10 5.22 17.86
N ALA A 273 6.40 4.86 17.95
CA ALA A 273 7.33 5.51 18.88
C ALA A 273 7.54 7.00 18.56
N GLU A 274 7.61 7.35 17.28
CA GLU A 274 7.67 8.76 16.83
C GLU A 274 6.42 9.54 17.26
N LEU A 275 5.25 8.90 17.24
CA LEU A 275 3.99 9.52 17.61
C LEU A 275 3.77 9.67 19.13
N VAL A 276 4.52 8.97 19.98
CA VAL A 276 4.42 9.08 21.46
C VAL A 276 4.70 10.51 21.93
N THR A 277 5.52 11.26 21.20
CA THR A 277 5.85 12.65 21.51
C THR A 277 4.74 13.64 21.19
N VAL A 278 3.70 13.20 20.49
CA VAL A 278 2.55 14.04 20.09
C VAL A 278 1.56 14.09 21.24
N GLU A 279 1.42 15.25 21.86
CA GLU A 279 0.45 15.46 22.93
C GLU A 279 -0.95 15.72 22.35
N PRO A 280 -1.95 14.87 22.64
CA PRO A 280 -3.32 15.12 22.24
C PRO A 280 -3.96 16.21 23.13
N PRO A 281 -5.01 16.89 22.66
CA PRO A 281 -5.78 17.81 23.48
C PRO A 281 -6.37 17.13 24.73
N GLU A 282 -6.67 17.92 25.75
CA GLU A 282 -7.29 17.43 26.98
C GLU A 282 -8.56 16.61 26.71
N GLY A 283 -8.66 15.46 27.36
CA GLY A 283 -9.77 14.51 27.20
C GLY A 283 -9.66 13.55 26.00
N LYS A 284 -8.60 13.63 25.18
CA LYS A 284 -8.31 12.65 24.12
C LYS A 284 -7.26 11.64 24.57
N TYR A 285 -7.21 10.49 23.89
CA TYR A 285 -6.28 9.41 24.23
C TYR A 285 -4.90 9.69 23.62
N ALA A 286 -3.87 9.63 24.44
CA ALA A 286 -2.48 9.64 23.96
C ALA A 286 -2.09 8.30 23.31
N VAL A 287 -1.08 8.34 22.46
CA VAL A 287 -0.43 7.15 21.92
C VAL A 287 0.22 6.38 23.08
N HIS A 288 0.17 5.05 23.02
CA HIS A 288 0.65 4.19 24.10
C HIS A 288 2.17 4.36 24.29
N ALA A 289 2.58 4.81 25.48
CA ALA A 289 3.98 5.15 25.78
C ALA A 289 4.94 3.96 25.65
N GLY A 290 4.45 2.72 25.83
CA GLY A 290 5.23 1.49 25.62
C GLY A 290 5.32 1.04 24.17
N GLY A 291 4.76 1.81 23.22
CA GLY A 291 4.73 1.42 21.80
C GLY A 291 3.87 0.18 21.53
N VAL A 292 4.25 -0.59 20.52
CA VAL A 292 3.55 -1.80 20.13
C VAL A 292 3.83 -2.94 21.11
N GLU A 293 2.82 -3.40 21.84
CA GLU A 293 2.93 -4.51 22.78
C GLU A 293 2.28 -5.80 22.29
N GLU A 294 1.36 -5.73 21.35
CA GLU A 294 0.56 -6.88 20.92
C GLU A 294 0.34 -6.89 19.41
N VAL A 295 0.52 -8.05 18.80
CA VAL A 295 0.31 -8.26 17.36
C VAL A 295 -0.73 -9.34 17.13
N VAL A 296 -1.67 -9.04 16.23
CA VAL A 296 -2.75 -9.94 15.81
C VAL A 296 -2.58 -10.23 14.31
N ALA A 297 -2.40 -11.47 13.94
CA ALA A 297 -2.30 -11.88 12.53
C ALA A 297 -3.03 -13.19 12.26
N ASP A 298 -3.19 -13.55 10.98
CA ASP A 298 -3.82 -14.79 10.61
C ASP A 298 -2.88 -16.00 10.71
N LYS A 299 -3.39 -17.19 10.35
CA LYS A 299 -2.61 -18.43 10.44
C LYS A 299 -1.45 -18.52 9.44
N GLY A 300 -1.44 -17.71 8.38
CA GLY A 300 -0.35 -17.64 7.40
C GLY A 300 0.96 -17.12 8.01
N TYR A 301 0.83 -16.27 9.01
CA TYR A 301 1.95 -15.68 9.75
C TYR A 301 2.54 -16.58 10.84
N HIS A 302 1.95 -17.75 11.09
CA HIS A 302 2.37 -18.60 12.19
C HIS A 302 3.61 -19.43 11.85
N SER A 303 4.74 -19.12 12.47
CA SER A 303 5.91 -20.00 12.59
C SER A 303 6.46 -19.98 14.02
N ASN A 304 7.32 -20.97 14.35
CA ASN A 304 7.99 -20.97 15.64
C ASN A 304 8.94 -19.78 15.77
N GLN A 305 9.66 -19.47 14.68
CA GLN A 305 10.61 -18.37 14.63
C GLN A 305 9.93 -17.02 14.81
N VAL A 306 8.84 -16.76 14.11
CA VAL A 306 8.04 -15.54 14.31
C VAL A 306 7.55 -15.38 15.75
N ALA A 307 7.13 -16.49 16.39
CA ALA A 307 6.68 -16.43 17.78
C ALA A 307 7.83 -16.10 18.76
N VAL A 308 9.04 -16.56 18.46
CA VAL A 308 10.27 -16.24 19.24
C VAL A 308 10.72 -14.82 18.93
N GLY A 309 10.91 -14.44 17.66
CA GLY A 309 11.45 -13.12 17.26
C GLY A 309 10.56 -11.98 17.77
N LEU A 310 9.24 -12.07 17.58
CA LEU A 310 8.32 -11.05 18.15
C LEU A 310 8.35 -11.05 19.68
N GLY A 311 8.56 -12.23 20.32
CA GLY A 311 8.74 -12.32 21.77
C GLY A 311 10.00 -11.63 22.28
N GLU A 312 11.11 -11.72 21.54
CA GLU A 312 12.39 -11.03 21.82
C GLU A 312 12.25 -9.51 21.70
N LEU A 313 11.38 -9.04 20.77
CA LEU A 313 11.00 -7.63 20.68
C LEU A 313 10.04 -7.18 21.78
N GLY A 314 9.67 -8.05 22.73
CA GLY A 314 8.71 -7.74 23.80
C GLY A 314 7.24 -7.76 23.34
N VAL A 315 6.96 -8.21 22.12
CA VAL A 315 5.63 -8.18 21.53
C VAL A 315 4.88 -9.49 21.74
N ARG A 316 3.69 -9.44 22.31
CA ARG A 316 2.82 -10.59 22.54
C ARG A 316 2.03 -10.93 21.28
N THR A 317 2.17 -12.17 20.81
CA THR A 317 1.50 -12.64 19.60
C THR A 317 0.10 -13.17 19.87
N TYR A 318 -0.83 -12.88 18.96
CA TYR A 318 -2.17 -13.47 18.84
C TYR A 318 -2.33 -13.97 17.39
N ILE A 319 -1.57 -14.99 17.02
CA ILE A 319 -1.52 -15.54 15.66
C ILE A 319 -2.18 -16.92 15.67
N ALA A 320 -3.19 -17.11 14.82
CA ALA A 320 -3.87 -18.40 14.71
C ALA A 320 -2.88 -19.48 14.23
N GLU A 321 -2.92 -20.65 14.86
CA GLU A 321 -2.04 -21.75 14.51
C GLU A 321 -2.71 -22.67 13.47
N PRO A 322 -2.03 -23.00 12.35
CA PRO A 322 -2.49 -24.02 11.44
C PRO A 322 -2.38 -25.41 12.12
N ASP A 323 -3.33 -26.30 11.81
CA ASP A 323 -3.24 -27.68 12.28
C ASP A 323 -2.05 -28.39 11.61
N ARG A 324 -1.03 -28.72 12.39
CA ARG A 324 0.21 -29.39 11.95
C ARG A 324 0.48 -30.69 12.70
N GLY A 325 -0.51 -31.19 13.45
CA GLY A 325 -0.35 -32.39 14.25
C GLY A 325 0.60 -32.27 15.44
N ALA A 326 1.15 -33.40 15.89
CA ALA A 326 2.09 -33.45 17.00
C ALA A 326 3.45 -32.87 16.59
N ARG A 327 4.07 -32.08 17.47
CA ARG A 327 5.37 -31.44 17.22
C ARG A 327 6.44 -32.02 18.14
N ASP A 328 7.65 -32.22 17.60
CA ASP A 328 8.84 -32.51 18.39
C ASP A 328 9.48 -31.19 18.88
N TRP A 329 9.71 -31.14 20.19
CA TRP A 329 10.27 -29.99 20.90
C TRP A 329 11.69 -30.24 21.45
N ASN A 330 12.34 -31.35 21.07
CA ASN A 330 13.70 -31.64 21.52
C ASN A 330 14.65 -30.53 21.03
N GLY A 331 15.37 -29.94 21.97
CA GLY A 331 16.31 -28.83 21.67
C GLY A 331 15.63 -27.49 21.28
N LYS A 332 14.31 -27.39 21.40
CA LYS A 332 13.50 -26.22 20.96
C LYS A 332 12.69 -25.62 22.10
N GLN A 333 13.32 -25.41 23.26
CA GLN A 333 12.60 -24.96 24.45
C GLN A 333 12.00 -23.56 24.29
N ALA A 334 12.77 -22.59 23.74
CA ALA A 334 12.31 -21.22 23.50
C ALA A 334 11.11 -21.18 22.54
N GLU A 335 11.17 -21.92 21.43
CA GLU A 335 10.09 -22.04 20.48
C GLU A 335 8.82 -22.63 21.12
N LYS A 336 8.99 -23.70 21.94
CA LYS A 336 7.90 -24.33 22.69
C LYS A 336 7.21 -23.33 23.59
N GLU A 337 7.96 -22.57 24.39
CA GLU A 337 7.42 -21.56 25.31
C GLU A 337 6.66 -20.45 24.57
N ALA A 338 7.26 -19.91 23.50
CA ALA A 338 6.65 -18.89 22.67
C ALA A 338 5.32 -19.36 22.04
N VAL A 339 5.32 -20.55 21.42
CA VAL A 339 4.14 -21.14 20.79
C VAL A 339 3.05 -21.46 21.82
N TYR A 340 3.42 -22.08 22.96
CA TYR A 340 2.44 -22.36 24.02
C TYR A 340 1.87 -21.08 24.66
N GLY A 341 2.71 -20.05 24.78
CA GLY A 341 2.27 -18.71 25.19
C GLY A 341 1.22 -18.14 24.24
N ASN A 342 1.48 -18.19 22.94
CA ASN A 342 0.54 -17.78 21.91
C ASN A 342 -0.77 -18.61 21.94
N ARG A 343 -0.68 -19.94 22.07
CA ARG A 343 -1.86 -20.84 22.20
C ARG A 343 -2.76 -20.47 23.37
N ARG A 344 -2.18 -20.21 24.56
CA ARG A 344 -2.94 -19.77 25.73
C ARG A 344 -3.68 -18.47 25.48
N ARG A 345 -3.00 -17.48 24.85
CA ARG A 345 -3.60 -16.17 24.54
C ARG A 345 -4.76 -16.27 23.56
N ILE A 346 -4.61 -17.05 22.47
CA ILE A 346 -5.64 -17.20 21.43
C ILE A 346 -6.89 -17.92 21.96
N ARG A 347 -6.74 -18.92 22.83
CA ARG A 347 -7.86 -19.69 23.38
C ARG A 347 -8.75 -18.87 24.30
N GLY A 348 -8.20 -17.80 24.91
CA GLY A 348 -8.94 -16.89 25.78
C GLY A 348 -9.96 -16.03 25.02
N GLU A 349 -10.98 -15.54 25.71
CA GLU A 349 -12.03 -14.70 25.12
C GLU A 349 -11.49 -13.42 24.49
N ARG A 350 -10.45 -12.83 25.09
CA ARG A 350 -9.75 -11.67 24.51
C ARG A 350 -9.15 -12.01 23.15
N GLY A 351 -8.41 -13.12 23.04
CA GLY A 351 -7.79 -13.55 21.78
C GLY A 351 -8.84 -13.81 20.69
N LYS A 352 -9.93 -14.49 21.02
CA LYS A 352 -11.05 -14.73 20.08
C LYS A 352 -11.68 -13.42 19.61
N ARG A 353 -11.83 -12.43 20.51
CA ARG A 353 -12.35 -11.11 20.16
C ARG A 353 -11.40 -10.38 19.21
N MET A 354 -10.09 -10.37 19.50
CA MET A 354 -9.08 -9.74 18.68
C MET A 354 -9.03 -10.33 17.28
N GLN A 355 -9.06 -11.66 17.14
CA GLN A 355 -9.11 -12.32 15.83
C GLN A 355 -10.35 -11.94 15.02
N ARG A 356 -11.53 -11.86 15.67
CA ARG A 356 -12.75 -11.39 14.99
C ARG A 356 -12.66 -9.93 14.56
N GLN A 357 -12.07 -9.06 15.38
CA GLN A 357 -11.88 -7.66 15.07
C GLN A 357 -10.90 -7.47 13.90
N ARG A 358 -9.79 -8.24 13.88
CA ARG A 358 -8.83 -8.22 12.79
C ARG A 358 -9.54 -8.46 11.46
N GLY A 359 -10.29 -9.54 11.33
CA GLY A 359 -10.99 -9.87 10.09
C GLY A 359 -11.96 -8.78 9.61
N LYS A 360 -12.52 -7.97 10.51
CA LYS A 360 -13.36 -6.83 10.12
C LYS A 360 -12.57 -5.63 9.63
N LYS A 361 -11.43 -5.33 10.26
CA LYS A 361 -10.61 -4.15 9.97
C LYS A 361 -9.68 -4.39 8.77
N SER A 362 -9.05 -5.56 8.69
CA SER A 362 -8.18 -5.91 7.58
C SER A 362 -8.93 -6.06 6.26
N ASN A 363 -10.16 -6.58 6.27
CA ASN A 363 -10.99 -6.65 5.05
C ASN A 363 -11.28 -5.27 4.46
N GLY A 364 -11.44 -4.24 5.28
CA GLY A 364 -11.53 -2.85 4.83
C GLY A 364 -10.23 -2.40 4.15
N THR A 365 -9.10 -2.63 4.79
CA THR A 365 -7.77 -2.24 4.29
C THR A 365 -7.36 -3.04 3.05
N SER A 366 -7.63 -4.34 3.00
CA SER A 366 -7.36 -5.18 1.82
C SER A 366 -8.18 -4.77 0.60
N ARG A 367 -9.44 -4.36 0.77
CA ARG A 367 -10.26 -3.80 -0.31
C ARG A 367 -9.64 -2.52 -0.87
N ILE A 368 -9.13 -1.67 -0.01
CA ILE A 368 -8.47 -0.42 -0.38
C ILE A 368 -7.19 -0.72 -1.18
N ASN A 369 -6.38 -1.68 -0.76
CA ASN A 369 -5.16 -2.06 -1.45
C ASN A 369 -5.43 -2.75 -2.79
N SER A 370 -6.45 -3.59 -2.91
CA SER A 370 -6.81 -4.24 -4.18
C SER A 370 -7.26 -3.24 -5.26
N ILE A 371 -7.77 -2.10 -4.88
CA ILE A 371 -8.15 -1.00 -5.77
C ILE A 371 -6.92 -0.26 -6.35
N ARG A 372 -5.72 -0.46 -5.78
CA ARG A 372 -4.52 0.34 -6.08
C ARG A 372 -3.56 -0.26 -7.12
N VAL A 373 -3.80 -1.46 -7.60
CA VAL A 373 -2.81 -2.25 -8.35
C VAL A 373 -2.60 -1.80 -9.78
N GLU A 374 -3.57 -1.20 -10.42
CA GLU A 374 -3.45 -0.75 -11.81
C GLU A 374 -2.65 0.54 -12.01
N TRP A 375 -2.06 1.07 -10.94
CA TRP A 375 -1.40 2.38 -10.95
C TRP A 375 0.09 2.35 -11.28
N THR A 376 0.70 1.19 -11.40
CA THR A 376 2.11 1.08 -11.75
C THR A 376 2.31 1.07 -13.25
N ASP A 377 2.60 2.22 -13.82
CA ASP A 377 3.08 2.32 -15.21
C ASP A 377 4.53 1.86 -15.32
N SER A 378 4.76 0.95 -16.25
CA SER A 378 5.97 0.18 -16.51
C SER A 378 7.11 0.95 -17.16
N THR A 379 7.47 2.15 -16.73
CA THR A 379 8.54 2.90 -17.41
C THR A 379 9.58 3.57 -16.52
N SER A 380 9.80 3.10 -15.31
CA SER A 380 10.99 3.52 -14.57
C SER A 380 11.36 2.51 -13.50
N GLY A 381 12.48 1.83 -13.68
CA GLY A 381 13.13 1.04 -12.64
C GLY A 381 13.50 1.94 -11.46
N VAL A 382 12.61 2.07 -10.53
CA VAL A 382 12.84 2.69 -9.23
C VAL A 382 12.18 1.81 -8.18
N SER A 383 13.01 1.10 -7.48
CA SER A 383 12.79 0.39 -6.24
C SER A 383 12.01 1.24 -5.23
N GLY A 384 11.08 0.67 -4.55
CA GLY A 384 10.35 1.35 -3.48
C GLY A 384 8.94 1.82 -3.84
N MET A 385 8.26 1.14 -4.73
CA MET A 385 7.03 1.62 -5.37
C MET A 385 5.75 1.43 -4.60
N CYS A 386 5.69 0.57 -3.62
CA CYS A 386 4.40 0.31 -2.95
C CYS A 386 4.11 1.24 -1.77
N THR A 387 5.13 1.84 -1.19
CA THR A 387 4.96 3.01 -0.32
C THR A 387 4.46 4.24 -1.09
N ARG A 388 4.47 4.17 -2.43
CA ARG A 388 3.99 5.25 -3.30
C ARG A 388 2.47 5.39 -3.36
N ASN A 389 1.75 4.56 -2.65
CA ASN A 389 0.29 4.51 -2.69
C ASN A 389 -0.39 4.90 -1.38
N CYS A 390 0.32 5.51 -0.44
CA CYS A 390 -0.29 6.09 0.74
C CYS A 390 -0.57 7.57 0.57
#